data_30183478ca660fc6fb9971e18fd884f3
#
_entry.id   30183478ca660fc6fb9971e18fd884f3
#
_cell.length_a   1.000
_cell.length_b   1.000
_cell.length_c   1.000
_cell.angle_alpha   90.00
_cell.angle_beta   90.00
_cell.angle_gamma   90.00
#
_symmetry.space_group_name_H-M   'P 1'
#
loop_
_entity.id
_entity.type
_entity.pdbx_description
1 polymer ?
#
loop_
_entity_poly.entity_id
_entity_poly.type
_entity_poly.pdbx_seq_one_letter_code
_entity_poly.pdbx_strand_id
1 'polypeptide(L)'
;MKSIRGVFFFMNDSYGEINTLLKTQKNTKSNVLKERVIATQQKEEETEDTSCREKILSQDFRDFIIPNYRLDQELVYPKSQICVQSLGFGYRVAYVDQSLGEELSIAAYGYNSIPNCYALLDMEAMNETGISVLQNYPGLNLRGKGIMIGFLDTGIDYENEIFRNIDGSSRITAIWDQTDQNGQPPDTFTYGSEYTNNQINQALKSDNPKEIVPVSDENGHGTFLASVAAGGENIQEGFTGAASESEIAVVKLKEAKDYLRKFYGIRQKAVCYQETDIVQGLRYLHLLALKKQKPLVMCVALGTNLGGHNGMSSLSRILGSYSRLVDRCVVIGGGNEANERHHFQGKLNQVGE
;
A
#
# COMPACT_ATOMS: atom_id res chain seq x y z
N MET A 1 16.56 29.38 -7.66
CA MET A 1 16.56 28.62 -6.41
C MET A 1 15.28 27.81 -6.35
N LYS A 2 15.33 26.55 -6.82
CA LYS A 2 14.19 25.62 -6.73
C LYS A 2 14.29 24.92 -5.39
N SER A 3 13.29 25.06 -4.56
CA SER A 3 13.21 24.46 -3.23
C SER A 3 12.96 22.97 -3.34
N ILE A 4 13.94 22.18 -2.96
CA ILE A 4 13.81 20.75 -2.74
C ILE A 4 13.12 20.57 -1.39
N ARG A 5 11.94 20.01 -1.40
CA ARG A 5 11.21 19.57 -0.18
C ARG A 5 10.94 18.11 -0.35
N GLY A 6 11.60 17.30 0.34
CA GLY A 6 11.75 16.88 1.67
C GLY A 6 11.29 15.46 1.81
N VAL A 7 12.24 14.52 1.95
CA VAL A 7 11.95 13.18 2.49
C VAL A 7 11.68 13.41 3.99
N PHE A 8 10.47 13.11 4.46
CA PHE A 8 10.15 13.18 5.88
C PHE A 8 10.44 11.84 6.56
N PHE A 9 11.44 11.84 7.44
CA PHE A 9 11.60 10.80 8.44
C PHE A 9 10.65 11.11 9.60
N PHE A 10 9.69 10.23 9.88
CA PHE A 10 8.95 10.29 11.13
C PHE A 10 9.81 9.73 12.27
N MET A 11 10.53 10.60 12.97
CA MET A 11 11.04 10.30 14.30
C MET A 11 10.01 10.69 15.36
N ASN A 12 9.91 9.80 16.33
CA ASN A 12 9.05 9.78 17.50
C ASN A 12 9.05 11.09 18.28
N ASP A 13 7.85 11.68 18.56
CA ASP A 13 7.59 12.23 19.90
C ASP A 13 6.11 12.62 20.10
N SER A 14 5.66 12.44 21.33
CA SER A 14 4.44 12.94 21.98
C SER A 14 3.20 12.04 21.97
N TYR A 15 3.18 11.16 22.99
CA TYR A 15 1.95 10.71 23.64
C TYR A 15 1.60 11.73 24.74
N GLY A 16 0.54 12.48 24.54
CA GLY A 16 -0.06 13.31 25.56
C GLY A 16 -1.24 14.10 24.97
N GLU A 17 -2.46 13.87 25.49
CA GLU A 17 -3.68 14.65 25.21
C GLU A 17 -4.61 14.18 24.05
N ILE A 18 -5.18 13.00 24.15
CA ILE A 18 -6.35 12.61 23.28
C ILE A 18 -7.58 12.13 24.11
N ASN A 19 -7.58 12.29 25.42
CA ASN A 19 -8.71 11.76 26.23
C ASN A 19 -9.89 12.71 26.45
N THR A 20 -9.90 13.92 25.90
CA THR A 20 -10.93 14.92 26.25
C THR A 20 -11.93 15.27 25.14
N LEU A 21 -11.73 14.83 23.89
CA LEU A 21 -12.58 15.22 22.74
C LEU A 21 -13.65 14.18 22.33
N LEU A 22 -13.75 13.04 23.01
CA LEU A 22 -14.67 11.95 22.62
C LEU A 22 -16.02 11.98 23.33
N LYS A 23 -16.36 13.01 24.10
CA LYS A 23 -17.61 13.04 24.90
C LYS A 23 -18.79 13.81 24.30
N THR A 24 -18.68 14.45 23.16
CA THR A 24 -19.77 15.28 22.61
C THR A 24 -20.02 15.03 21.13
N GLN A 25 -20.60 13.90 20.79
CA GLN A 25 -21.48 13.78 19.62
C GLN A 25 -22.45 12.61 19.84
N LYS A 26 -23.55 12.89 20.51
CA LYS A 26 -24.75 12.05 20.47
C LYS A 26 -25.66 12.55 19.34
N ASN A 27 -26.16 11.57 18.59
CA ASN A 27 -27.33 11.61 17.69
C ASN A 27 -27.17 12.25 16.32
N THR A 28 -27.02 11.39 15.33
CA THR A 28 -27.71 11.50 14.02
C THR A 28 -27.69 10.13 13.32
N LYS A 29 -28.60 9.86 12.44
CA LYS A 29 -28.90 8.62 11.71
C LYS A 29 -27.71 7.91 11.01
N SER A 30 -26.49 8.45 11.09
CA SER A 30 -25.25 7.84 10.63
C SER A 30 -24.85 6.57 11.41
N ASN A 31 -25.62 6.24 12.44
CA ASN A 31 -25.39 5.05 13.27
C ASN A 31 -25.83 3.74 12.61
N VAL A 32 -26.67 3.76 11.57
CA VAL A 32 -27.27 2.52 11.03
C VAL A 32 -26.24 1.62 10.35
N LEU A 33 -25.23 2.16 9.67
CA LEU A 33 -24.12 1.34 9.17
C LEU A 33 -22.98 1.22 10.20
N LYS A 34 -22.79 2.20 11.07
CA LYS A 34 -21.89 2.06 12.22
C LYS A 34 -22.32 0.92 13.16
N GLU A 35 -23.62 0.66 13.25
CA GLU A 35 -24.20 -0.41 14.05
C GLU A 35 -24.30 -1.75 13.30
N ARG A 36 -24.09 -1.75 12.01
CA ARG A 36 -24.40 -2.88 11.12
C ARG A 36 -23.20 -3.64 10.57
N VAL A 37 -21.93 -3.37 10.96
CA VAL A 37 -20.73 -4.09 10.47
C VAL A 37 -19.91 -4.71 11.62
N ILE A 38 -20.38 -5.82 12.22
CA ILE A 38 -19.55 -6.64 13.11
C ILE A 38 -19.99 -8.10 13.07
N ALA A 39 -19.10 -8.94 12.57
CA ALA A 39 -19.32 -10.38 12.54
C ALA A 39 -18.70 -11.06 13.77
N THR A 40 -19.43 -11.97 14.34
CA THR A 40 -19.01 -12.87 15.40
C THR A 40 -17.91 -13.79 14.92
N GLN A 41 -16.78 -13.82 15.63
CA GLN A 41 -15.81 -14.91 15.49
C GLN A 41 -16.32 -16.12 16.28
N GLN A 42 -16.92 -17.09 15.60
CA GLN A 42 -16.88 -18.47 16.04
C GLN A 42 -15.78 -19.19 15.26
N LYS A 43 -14.91 -19.90 15.99
CA LYS A 43 -13.95 -20.86 15.46
C LYS A 43 -14.70 -21.84 14.57
N GLU A 44 -14.61 -21.67 13.29
CA GLU A 44 -14.91 -22.70 12.30
C GLU A 44 -13.70 -22.81 11.37
N GLU A 45 -13.34 -24.05 11.10
CA GLU A 45 -12.25 -24.50 10.25
C GLU A 45 -12.15 -23.68 8.96
N GLU A 46 -10.91 -23.35 8.59
CA GLU A 46 -10.53 -22.71 7.33
C GLU A 46 -10.96 -23.57 6.12
N THR A 47 -12.20 -23.46 5.74
CA THR A 47 -12.58 -23.72 4.36
C THR A 47 -12.19 -22.46 3.57
N GLU A 48 -11.36 -22.62 2.55
CA GLU A 48 -11.00 -21.56 1.59
C GLU A 48 -12.26 -20.80 1.20
N ASP A 49 -12.38 -19.55 1.70
CA ASP A 49 -13.58 -18.75 1.44
C ASP A 49 -13.48 -18.11 0.06
N THR A 50 -13.74 -18.91 -0.97
CA THR A 50 -13.86 -18.46 -2.36
C THR A 50 -14.81 -17.26 -2.47
N SER A 51 -15.79 -17.18 -1.59
CA SER A 51 -16.77 -16.10 -1.56
C SER A 51 -16.15 -14.74 -1.16
N CYS A 52 -15.12 -14.70 -0.35
CA CYS A 52 -14.44 -13.45 0.01
C CYS A 52 -13.62 -12.89 -1.14
N ARG A 53 -12.90 -13.74 -1.87
CA ARG A 53 -12.15 -13.35 -3.07
C ARG A 53 -13.04 -12.67 -4.11
N GLU A 54 -14.21 -13.24 -4.39
CA GLU A 54 -15.16 -12.69 -5.34
C GLU A 54 -15.61 -11.27 -4.93
N LYS A 55 -15.89 -11.05 -3.65
CA LYS A 55 -16.30 -9.75 -3.13
C LYS A 55 -15.21 -8.70 -3.18
N ILE A 56 -13.96 -9.09 -2.96
CA ILE A 56 -12.79 -8.18 -3.07
C ILE A 56 -12.65 -7.66 -4.50
N LEU A 57 -12.85 -8.53 -5.48
CA LEU A 57 -12.63 -8.22 -6.89
C LEU A 57 -13.86 -7.60 -7.56
N SER A 58 -15.06 -7.86 -7.04
CA SER A 58 -16.32 -7.40 -7.63
C SER A 58 -16.49 -5.88 -7.47
N GLN A 59 -17.00 -5.26 -8.54
CA GLN A 59 -17.41 -3.85 -8.51
C GLN A 59 -18.72 -3.63 -7.74
N ASP A 60 -19.48 -4.69 -7.45
CA ASP A 60 -20.76 -4.63 -6.71
C ASP A 60 -20.56 -4.55 -5.20
N PHE A 61 -19.33 -4.68 -4.72
CA PHE A 61 -18.98 -4.59 -3.30
C PHE A 61 -18.17 -3.33 -3.01
N ARG A 62 -18.54 -2.62 -1.95
CA ARG A 62 -17.84 -1.46 -1.42
C ARG A 62 -16.92 -1.87 -0.29
N ASP A 63 -15.74 -1.28 -0.25
CA ASP A 63 -14.76 -1.49 0.79
C ASP A 63 -14.92 -0.42 1.88
N PHE A 64 -14.85 -0.84 3.15
CA PHE A 64 -14.85 0.08 4.29
C PHE A 64 -13.73 -0.28 5.25
N ILE A 65 -12.96 0.72 5.70
CA ILE A 65 -11.93 0.56 6.71
C ILE A 65 -12.54 0.75 8.09
N ILE A 66 -12.39 -0.25 8.97
CA ILE A 66 -13.04 -0.29 10.28
C ILE A 66 -11.98 -0.51 11.37
N PRO A 67 -11.86 0.39 12.37
CA PRO A 67 -11.03 0.16 13.54
C PRO A 67 -11.62 -0.93 14.45
N ASN A 68 -10.79 -1.82 15.01
CA ASN A 68 -11.24 -2.94 15.84
C ASN A 68 -11.94 -2.53 17.15
N TYR A 69 -11.64 -1.35 17.71
CA TYR A 69 -12.26 -0.89 18.95
C TYR A 69 -13.74 -0.52 18.82
N ARG A 70 -14.31 -0.58 17.61
CA ARG A 70 -15.75 -0.37 17.34
C ARG A 70 -16.53 -1.68 17.24
N LEU A 71 -15.94 -2.80 17.70
CA LEU A 71 -16.44 -4.16 17.46
C LEU A 71 -17.49 -4.66 18.46
N ASP A 72 -17.99 -3.85 19.37
CA ASP A 72 -18.93 -4.30 20.42
C ASP A 72 -20.39 -4.49 19.94
N GLN A 73 -20.66 -4.34 18.63
CA GLN A 73 -21.98 -4.57 18.05
C GLN A 73 -21.88 -5.55 16.87
N GLU A 74 -22.50 -6.69 16.99
CA GLU A 74 -22.57 -7.72 15.96
C GLU A 74 -23.35 -7.25 14.74
N LEU A 75 -22.72 -7.30 13.56
CA LEU A 75 -23.42 -7.22 12.29
C LEU A 75 -23.87 -8.61 11.87
N VAL A 76 -25.16 -8.78 11.88
CA VAL A 76 -25.77 -10.00 11.33
C VAL A 76 -26.15 -9.76 9.86
N TYR A 77 -25.17 -9.85 8.96
CA TYR A 77 -25.47 -9.97 7.53
C TYR A 77 -25.17 -11.39 7.04
N PRO A 78 -25.91 -11.85 6.03
CA PRO A 78 -25.59 -13.11 5.38
C PRO A 78 -24.14 -13.09 4.85
N LYS A 79 -23.40 -14.18 5.03
CA LYS A 79 -22.03 -14.33 4.50
C LYS A 79 -21.95 -14.07 2.97
N SER A 80 -23.04 -14.24 2.24
CA SER A 80 -23.14 -13.89 0.81
C SER A 80 -23.00 -12.39 0.53
N GLN A 81 -23.33 -11.53 1.48
CA GLN A 81 -23.42 -10.07 1.32
C GLN A 81 -22.27 -9.30 1.96
N ILE A 82 -21.42 -9.95 2.75
CA ILE A 82 -20.29 -9.33 3.43
C ILE A 82 -19.10 -10.27 3.54
N CYS A 83 -17.91 -9.71 3.49
CA CYS A 83 -16.66 -10.37 3.89
C CYS A 83 -15.83 -9.38 4.70
N VAL A 84 -15.11 -9.84 5.72
CA VAL A 84 -14.25 -9.01 6.56
C VAL A 84 -12.87 -9.62 6.63
N GLN A 85 -11.83 -8.81 6.36
CA GLN A 85 -10.44 -9.21 6.46
C GLN A 85 -9.64 -8.29 7.38
N SER A 86 -8.59 -8.82 8.00
CA SER A 86 -7.67 -8.05 8.82
C SER A 86 -6.75 -7.21 7.96
N LEU A 87 -6.58 -5.93 8.32
CA LEU A 87 -5.55 -5.04 7.78
C LEU A 87 -4.33 -4.94 8.70
N GLY A 88 -4.38 -5.55 9.88
CA GLY A 88 -3.35 -5.40 10.92
C GLY A 88 -3.56 -4.15 11.79
N PHE A 89 -2.76 -4.03 12.87
CA PHE A 89 -2.71 -2.88 13.79
C PHE A 89 -4.08 -2.38 14.28
N GLY A 90 -5.03 -3.28 14.49
CA GLY A 90 -6.35 -2.92 14.99
C GLY A 90 -7.30 -2.38 13.92
N TYR A 91 -7.04 -2.65 12.64
CA TYR A 91 -7.92 -2.31 11.53
C TYR A 91 -8.39 -3.55 10.77
N ARG A 92 -9.59 -3.45 10.19
CA ARG A 92 -10.19 -4.43 9.28
C ARG A 92 -10.74 -3.74 8.06
N VAL A 93 -10.87 -4.47 6.97
CA VAL A 93 -11.66 -4.06 5.81
C VAL A 93 -12.93 -4.91 5.76
N ALA A 94 -14.07 -4.28 5.54
CA ALA A 94 -15.33 -4.94 5.24
C ALA A 94 -15.68 -4.68 3.77
N TYR A 95 -15.92 -5.75 3.02
CA TYR A 95 -16.43 -5.74 1.66
C TYR A 95 -17.93 -5.97 1.75
N VAL A 96 -18.73 -4.96 1.42
CA VAL A 96 -20.19 -4.93 1.65
C VAL A 96 -20.92 -4.75 0.33
N ASP A 97 -21.91 -5.60 0.07
CA ASP A 97 -22.78 -5.48 -1.10
C ASP A 97 -23.41 -4.09 -1.20
N GLN A 98 -23.31 -3.45 -2.35
CA GLN A 98 -23.81 -2.09 -2.57
C GLN A 98 -25.31 -1.95 -2.35
N SER A 99 -26.08 -3.03 -2.51
CA SER A 99 -27.54 -3.04 -2.28
C SER A 99 -27.94 -2.89 -0.81
N LEU A 100 -27.00 -3.13 0.14
CA LEU A 100 -27.27 -3.08 1.57
C LEU A 100 -27.13 -1.70 2.20
N GLY A 101 -26.56 -0.75 1.49
CA GLY A 101 -26.21 0.57 2.02
C GLY A 101 -26.88 1.73 1.30
N GLU A 102 -26.87 2.88 1.96
CA GLU A 102 -27.22 4.16 1.35
C GLU A 102 -26.16 4.55 0.30
N GLU A 103 -26.49 5.55 -0.53
CA GLU A 103 -25.52 6.11 -1.46
C GLU A 103 -24.26 6.59 -0.71
N LEU A 104 -23.07 6.32 -1.30
CA LEU A 104 -21.80 6.64 -0.67
C LEU A 104 -21.67 8.17 -0.46
N SER A 105 -21.69 8.58 0.81
CA SER A 105 -21.54 9.98 1.20
C SER A 105 -20.82 10.10 2.55
N ILE A 106 -20.18 11.23 2.80
CA ILE A 106 -19.52 11.50 4.08
C ILE A 106 -20.55 11.61 5.22
N ALA A 107 -21.79 11.99 4.91
CA ALA A 107 -22.86 12.06 5.88
C ALA A 107 -23.36 10.69 6.33
N ALA A 108 -23.44 9.73 5.41
CA ALA A 108 -23.86 8.35 5.69
C ALA A 108 -22.75 7.52 6.34
N TYR A 109 -21.50 7.72 5.91
CA TYR A 109 -20.32 6.96 6.35
C TYR A 109 -19.28 7.92 6.91
N GLY A 110 -18.60 7.58 7.98
CA GLY A 110 -17.51 8.42 8.49
C GLY A 110 -16.36 8.53 7.46
N TYR A 111 -15.82 9.73 7.29
CA TYR A 111 -14.74 9.99 6.31
C TYR A 111 -13.60 8.96 6.35
N ASN A 112 -13.14 8.59 7.55
CA ASN A 112 -12.06 7.62 7.73
C ASN A 112 -12.47 6.15 7.44
N SER A 113 -13.74 5.89 7.19
CA SER A 113 -14.21 4.54 6.83
C SER A 113 -14.26 4.34 5.32
N ILE A 114 -14.28 5.41 4.55
CA ILE A 114 -14.24 5.38 3.08
C ILE A 114 -12.76 5.35 2.68
N PRO A 115 -12.29 4.31 1.96
CA PRO A 115 -10.91 4.24 1.49
C PRO A 115 -10.57 5.40 0.55
N ASN A 116 -9.41 6.02 0.74
CA ASN A 116 -8.92 7.03 -0.19
C ASN A 116 -8.35 6.39 -1.46
N CYS A 117 -8.24 7.18 -2.52
CA CYS A 117 -7.55 6.81 -3.75
C CYS A 117 -6.21 7.56 -3.84
N TYR A 118 -5.18 6.87 -4.32
CA TYR A 118 -3.81 7.37 -4.42
C TYR A 118 -3.33 7.26 -5.86
N ALA A 119 -2.62 8.28 -6.34
CA ALA A 119 -1.94 8.30 -7.63
C ALA A 119 -0.43 8.06 -7.46
N LEU A 120 0.24 7.79 -8.58
CA LEU A 120 1.70 7.63 -8.62
C LEU A 120 2.40 8.97 -8.37
N LEU A 121 3.55 8.91 -7.70
CA LEU A 121 4.43 10.05 -7.43
C LEU A 121 5.75 9.86 -8.17
N ASP A 122 6.29 10.93 -8.76
CA ASP A 122 7.55 10.93 -9.50
C ASP A 122 8.77 11.24 -8.62
N MET A 123 9.99 10.91 -9.06
CA MET A 123 11.22 11.03 -8.25
C MET A 123 12.38 11.73 -8.98
N GLU A 124 12.74 12.92 -8.53
CA GLU A 124 14.02 13.61 -8.84
C GLU A 124 14.89 13.68 -7.56
N ALA A 125 15.72 12.68 -7.24
CA ALA A 125 16.31 12.74 -5.91
C ALA A 125 17.71 12.17 -5.64
N MET A 126 18.33 11.39 -6.51
CA MET A 126 19.53 10.61 -6.13
C MET A 126 20.75 11.47 -5.76
N ASN A 127 21.03 12.53 -6.52
CA ASN A 127 22.22 13.36 -6.30
C ASN A 127 22.03 14.41 -5.19
N GLU A 128 20.79 14.85 -5.00
CA GLU A 128 20.46 15.89 -4.01
C GLU A 128 20.42 15.36 -2.57
N THR A 129 20.24 14.05 -2.41
CA THR A 129 20.17 13.39 -1.09
C THR A 129 21.52 12.95 -0.55
N GLY A 130 22.62 13.06 -1.32
CA GLY A 130 23.94 12.65 -0.91
C GLY A 130 24.15 11.13 -0.88
N ILE A 131 23.25 10.34 -1.44
CA ILE A 131 23.35 8.86 -1.48
C ILE A 131 24.62 8.41 -2.19
N SER A 132 24.97 9.04 -3.30
CA SER A 132 26.20 8.74 -4.06
C SER A 132 27.48 8.90 -3.20
N VAL A 133 27.48 9.83 -2.27
CA VAL A 133 28.58 10.04 -1.32
C VAL A 133 28.68 8.87 -0.33
N LEU A 134 27.56 8.38 0.19
CA LEU A 134 27.51 7.28 1.15
C LEU A 134 27.91 5.94 0.53
N GLN A 135 27.47 5.67 -0.71
CA GLN A 135 27.84 4.45 -1.44
C GLN A 135 29.35 4.33 -1.67
N ASN A 136 30.00 5.46 -1.92
CA ASN A 136 31.42 5.53 -2.22
C ASN A 136 32.28 5.90 -1.01
N TYR A 137 31.69 5.97 0.21
CA TYR A 137 32.44 6.33 1.41
C TYR A 137 33.38 5.17 1.81
N PRO A 138 34.70 5.43 1.89
CA PRO A 138 35.68 4.39 2.20
C PRO A 138 35.37 3.68 3.52
N GLY A 139 35.21 2.35 3.46
CA GLY A 139 35.01 1.49 4.63
C GLY A 139 33.57 1.29 5.08
N LEU A 140 32.56 2.00 4.54
CA LEU A 140 31.16 1.79 4.90
C LEU A 140 30.45 0.81 3.93
N ASN A 141 30.72 0.90 2.63
CA ASN A 141 30.11 0.05 1.57
C ASN A 141 28.60 -0.19 1.76
N LEU A 142 27.83 0.89 1.99
CA LEU A 142 26.40 0.84 2.29
C LEU A 142 25.58 0.68 1.00
N ARG A 143 25.43 -0.55 0.51
CA ARG A 143 24.73 -0.91 -0.73
C ARG A 143 23.44 -1.72 -0.48
N GLY A 144 22.95 -1.77 0.76
CA GLY A 144 21.71 -2.45 1.14
C GLY A 144 21.81 -3.97 1.27
N LYS A 145 23.02 -4.56 1.32
CA LYS A 145 23.21 -6.00 1.48
C LYS A 145 22.52 -6.53 2.76
N GLY A 146 21.68 -7.55 2.59
CA GLY A 146 20.94 -8.16 3.69
C GLY A 146 19.65 -7.42 4.07
N ILE A 147 19.33 -6.33 3.39
CA ILE A 147 18.10 -5.56 3.56
C ILE A 147 17.12 -5.90 2.44
N MET A 148 15.84 -5.98 2.74
CA MET A 148 14.75 -6.09 1.76
C MET A 148 14.14 -4.71 1.53
N ILE A 149 13.95 -4.32 0.27
CA ILE A 149 13.14 -3.15 -0.10
C ILE A 149 11.86 -3.64 -0.73
N GLY A 150 10.72 -3.22 -0.16
CA GLY A 150 9.39 -3.55 -0.64
C GLY A 150 8.77 -2.37 -1.38
N PHE A 151 8.26 -2.61 -2.58
CA PHE A 151 7.59 -1.63 -3.43
C PHE A 151 6.12 -1.96 -3.57
N LEU A 152 5.26 -0.93 -3.49
CA LEU A 152 3.84 -1.02 -3.78
C LEU A 152 3.57 -0.06 -4.94
N ASP A 153 3.40 -0.61 -6.15
CA ASP A 153 3.36 0.21 -7.36
C ASP A 153 2.63 -0.48 -8.54
N THR A 154 2.89 -0.04 -9.76
CA THR A 154 2.32 -0.55 -11.01
C THR A 154 2.80 -1.94 -11.41
N GLY A 155 3.83 -2.46 -10.77
CA GLY A 155 4.49 -3.72 -11.07
C GLY A 155 6.01 -3.58 -11.16
N ILE A 156 6.64 -4.51 -11.84
CA ILE A 156 8.07 -4.52 -12.13
C ILE A 156 8.35 -5.30 -13.41
N ASP A 157 9.24 -4.79 -14.24
CA ASP A 157 9.87 -5.58 -15.30
C ASP A 157 10.98 -6.45 -14.68
N TYR A 158 10.58 -7.65 -14.23
CA TYR A 158 11.49 -8.57 -13.54
C TYR A 158 12.56 -9.15 -14.47
N GLU A 159 12.40 -9.03 -15.79
CA GLU A 159 13.35 -9.49 -16.79
C GLU A 159 14.53 -8.53 -16.95
N ASN A 160 14.40 -7.30 -16.46
CA ASN A 160 15.47 -6.30 -16.53
C ASN A 160 16.70 -6.76 -15.74
N GLU A 161 17.87 -6.69 -16.38
CA GLU A 161 19.16 -7.17 -15.84
C GLU A 161 19.61 -6.44 -14.58
N ILE A 162 19.19 -5.19 -14.38
CA ILE A 162 19.56 -4.41 -13.19
C ILE A 162 18.99 -4.98 -11.87
N PHE A 163 18.00 -5.90 -11.96
CA PHE A 163 17.44 -6.59 -10.80
C PHE A 163 18.05 -7.97 -10.56
N ARG A 164 19.17 -8.29 -11.24
CA ARG A 164 19.86 -9.58 -11.10
C ARG A 164 21.12 -9.46 -10.26
N ASN A 165 21.51 -10.58 -9.68
CA ASN A 165 22.84 -10.78 -9.13
C ASN A 165 23.87 -10.99 -10.26
N ILE A 166 25.16 -10.95 -9.92
CA ILE A 166 26.26 -11.18 -10.85
C ILE A 166 26.18 -12.57 -11.52
N ASP A 167 25.64 -13.57 -10.84
CA ASP A 167 25.43 -14.93 -11.34
C ASP A 167 24.19 -15.06 -12.26
N GLY A 168 23.50 -13.96 -12.55
CA GLY A 168 22.30 -13.90 -13.37
C GLY A 168 21.01 -14.26 -12.64
N SER A 169 21.07 -14.66 -11.39
CA SER A 169 19.86 -14.92 -10.57
C SER A 169 19.15 -13.62 -10.17
N SER A 170 17.84 -13.69 -9.97
CA SER A 170 17.04 -12.54 -9.57
C SER A 170 17.27 -12.13 -8.12
N ARG A 171 17.41 -10.83 -7.85
CA ARG A 171 17.35 -10.23 -6.50
C ARG A 171 15.91 -10.03 -6.00
N ILE A 172 14.92 -10.27 -6.88
CA ILE A 172 13.51 -10.18 -6.50
C ILE A 172 13.14 -11.43 -5.70
N THR A 173 12.80 -11.23 -4.44
CA THR A 173 12.43 -12.30 -3.49
C THR A 173 11.04 -12.85 -3.76
N ALA A 174 10.09 -11.98 -4.07
CA ALA A 174 8.74 -12.34 -4.47
C ALA A 174 8.01 -11.14 -5.10
N ILE A 175 7.00 -11.45 -5.92
CA ILE A 175 6.05 -10.49 -6.48
C ILE A 175 4.66 -10.96 -6.11
N TRP A 176 3.85 -10.09 -5.49
CA TRP A 176 2.41 -10.28 -5.38
C TRP A 176 1.69 -9.43 -6.39
N ASP A 177 1.16 -10.04 -7.43
CA ASP A 177 0.32 -9.38 -8.42
C ASP A 177 -1.15 -9.44 -7.97
N GLN A 178 -1.69 -8.32 -7.51
CA GLN A 178 -3.10 -8.22 -7.09
C GLN A 178 -4.06 -8.24 -8.28
N THR A 179 -3.57 -8.06 -9.51
CA THR A 179 -4.39 -8.04 -10.73
C THR A 179 -4.56 -9.43 -11.33
N ASP A 180 -3.59 -10.33 -11.16
CA ASP A 180 -3.64 -11.69 -11.66
C ASP A 180 -4.32 -12.63 -10.67
N GLN A 181 -5.29 -13.43 -11.15
CA GLN A 181 -6.07 -14.34 -10.34
C GLN A 181 -5.86 -15.82 -10.71
N ASN A 182 -4.90 -16.11 -11.60
CA ASN A 182 -4.68 -17.46 -12.14
C ASN A 182 -3.68 -18.27 -11.30
N GLY A 183 -2.82 -17.62 -10.54
CA GLY A 183 -1.85 -18.27 -9.64
C GLY A 183 -2.39 -18.46 -8.22
N GLN A 184 -1.50 -18.84 -7.30
CA GLN A 184 -1.84 -19.00 -5.89
C GLN A 184 -1.67 -17.66 -5.17
N PRO A 185 -2.64 -17.25 -4.34
CA PRO A 185 -2.48 -16.08 -3.50
C PRO A 185 -1.39 -16.31 -2.44
N PRO A 186 -0.78 -15.24 -1.89
CA PRO A 186 0.14 -15.39 -0.77
C PRO A 186 -0.54 -15.99 0.47
N ASP A 187 0.24 -16.63 1.33
CA ASP A 187 -0.26 -17.14 2.62
C ASP A 187 -1.08 -16.07 3.37
N THR A 188 -2.24 -16.41 3.88
CA THR A 188 -3.17 -15.52 4.62
C THR A 188 -3.88 -14.45 3.77
N PHE A 189 -3.71 -14.45 2.45
CA PHE A 189 -4.45 -13.61 1.51
C PHE A 189 -5.34 -14.49 0.62
N THR A 190 -6.39 -13.90 0.06
CA THR A 190 -7.42 -14.66 -0.68
C THR A 190 -7.55 -14.24 -2.13
N TYR A 191 -6.70 -13.34 -2.62
CA TYR A 191 -6.72 -12.83 -3.99
C TYR A 191 -5.32 -12.51 -4.49
N GLY A 192 -5.20 -12.30 -5.80
CA GLY A 192 -3.92 -12.06 -6.44
C GLY A 192 -3.11 -13.35 -6.62
N SER A 193 -1.96 -13.24 -7.23
CA SER A 193 -1.02 -14.34 -7.45
C SER A 193 0.36 -13.99 -6.88
N GLU A 194 0.96 -14.88 -6.09
CA GLU A 194 2.34 -14.72 -5.61
C GLU A 194 3.30 -15.48 -6.52
N TYR A 195 4.34 -14.80 -6.97
CA TYR A 195 5.46 -15.37 -7.72
C TYR A 195 6.72 -15.33 -6.88
N THR A 196 7.23 -16.49 -6.54
CA THR A 196 8.42 -16.66 -5.70
C THR A 196 9.70 -16.45 -6.48
N ASN A 197 10.82 -16.19 -5.78
CA ASN A 197 12.14 -16.08 -6.39
C ASN A 197 12.49 -17.30 -7.27
N ASN A 198 12.11 -18.52 -6.85
CA ASN A 198 12.35 -19.73 -7.64
C ASN A 198 11.61 -19.69 -9.00
N GLN A 199 10.34 -19.31 -9.01
CA GLN A 199 9.55 -19.18 -10.25
C GLN A 199 10.12 -18.07 -11.15
N ILE A 200 10.53 -16.92 -10.57
CA ILE A 200 11.17 -15.84 -11.31
C ILE A 200 12.48 -16.33 -11.95
N ASN A 201 13.32 -17.06 -11.20
CA ASN A 201 14.54 -17.62 -11.74
C ASN A 201 14.31 -18.73 -12.79
N GLN A 202 13.21 -19.47 -12.72
CA GLN A 202 12.78 -20.39 -13.76
C GLN A 202 12.34 -19.63 -15.01
N ALA A 203 11.55 -18.57 -14.85
CA ALA A 203 11.12 -17.72 -15.95
C ALA A 203 12.31 -17.10 -16.69
N LEU A 204 13.29 -16.56 -15.96
CA LEU A 204 14.48 -15.95 -16.54
C LEU A 204 15.36 -16.91 -17.36
N LYS A 205 15.19 -18.23 -17.19
CA LYS A 205 15.88 -19.29 -17.95
C LYS A 205 15.03 -19.87 -19.08
N SER A 206 13.76 -19.48 -19.17
CA SER A 206 12.82 -19.97 -20.18
C SER A 206 12.86 -19.11 -21.44
N ASP A 207 12.60 -19.71 -22.59
CA ASP A 207 12.37 -18.99 -23.84
C ASP A 207 11.07 -18.16 -23.81
N ASN A 208 10.14 -18.51 -22.93
CA ASN A 208 8.85 -17.81 -22.73
C ASN A 208 8.63 -17.45 -21.25
N PRO A 209 9.33 -16.44 -20.69
CA PRO A 209 9.26 -16.09 -19.29
C PRO A 209 7.84 -15.82 -18.77
N LYS A 210 7.01 -15.18 -19.60
CA LYS A 210 5.63 -14.79 -19.24
C LYS A 210 4.65 -15.96 -19.12
N GLU A 211 4.98 -17.16 -19.61
CA GLU A 211 4.18 -18.36 -19.35
C GLU A 211 4.35 -18.86 -17.90
N ILE A 212 5.47 -18.52 -17.25
CA ILE A 212 5.77 -18.92 -15.87
C ILE A 212 5.41 -17.79 -14.91
N VAL A 213 5.81 -16.55 -15.23
CA VAL A 213 5.56 -15.35 -14.43
C VAL A 213 4.95 -14.28 -15.34
N PRO A 214 3.61 -14.21 -15.47
CA PRO A 214 2.92 -13.29 -16.39
C PRO A 214 2.89 -11.84 -15.89
N VAL A 215 3.73 -11.47 -14.94
CA VAL A 215 3.81 -10.12 -14.40
C VAL A 215 4.47 -9.18 -15.40
N SER A 216 3.87 -8.01 -15.59
CA SER A 216 4.39 -6.91 -16.41
C SER A 216 4.19 -5.58 -15.68
N ASP A 217 4.87 -4.56 -16.13
CA ASP A 217 4.70 -3.17 -15.71
C ASP A 217 4.46 -2.28 -16.93
N GLU A 218 3.21 -2.22 -17.39
CA GLU A 218 2.84 -1.46 -18.58
C GLU A 218 2.98 0.05 -18.38
N ASN A 219 2.92 0.52 -17.15
CA ASN A 219 3.09 1.93 -16.81
C ASN A 219 4.56 2.33 -16.74
N GLY A 220 5.41 1.43 -16.25
CA GLY A 220 6.84 1.63 -16.07
C GLY A 220 7.22 2.35 -14.77
N HIS A 221 6.27 2.90 -14.01
CA HIS A 221 6.58 3.67 -12.80
C HIS A 221 7.18 2.79 -11.70
N GLY A 222 6.63 1.61 -11.43
CA GLY A 222 7.16 0.69 -10.42
C GLY A 222 8.56 0.19 -10.78
N THR A 223 8.80 -0.12 -12.05
CA THR A 223 10.13 -0.51 -12.55
C THR A 223 11.14 0.61 -12.38
N PHE A 224 10.76 1.85 -12.75
CA PHE A 224 11.60 3.03 -12.59
C PHE A 224 11.94 3.25 -11.10
N LEU A 225 10.94 3.23 -10.22
CA LEU A 225 11.12 3.41 -8.79
C LEU A 225 12.05 2.35 -8.19
N ALA A 226 11.83 1.07 -8.55
CA ALA A 226 12.68 -0.03 -8.11
C ALA A 226 14.11 0.09 -8.64
N SER A 227 14.29 0.61 -9.86
CA SER A 227 15.60 0.85 -10.45
C SER A 227 16.38 1.89 -9.66
N VAL A 228 15.76 3.05 -9.39
CA VAL A 228 16.40 4.15 -8.64
C VAL A 228 16.75 3.72 -7.21
N ALA A 229 15.89 2.98 -6.55
CA ALA A 229 16.12 2.58 -5.16
C ALA A 229 17.04 1.36 -5.04
N ALA A 230 16.91 0.35 -5.90
CA ALA A 230 17.52 -0.97 -5.74
C ALA A 230 18.18 -1.52 -6.99
N GLY A 231 18.25 -0.77 -8.09
CA GLY A 231 18.92 -1.22 -9.33
C GLY A 231 20.39 -1.54 -9.09
N GLY A 232 20.87 -2.61 -9.74
CA GLY A 232 22.28 -2.99 -9.78
C GLY A 232 23.11 -1.96 -10.54
N GLU A 233 24.41 -2.15 -10.53
CA GLU A 233 25.32 -1.31 -11.29
C GLU A 233 25.19 -1.59 -12.80
N ASN A 234 24.91 -0.56 -13.57
CA ASN A 234 24.99 -0.57 -15.04
C ASN A 234 26.13 0.35 -15.48
N ILE A 235 27.30 -0.26 -15.74
CA ILE A 235 28.53 0.46 -16.10
C ILE A 235 28.35 1.21 -17.41
N GLN A 236 27.58 0.66 -18.36
CA GLN A 236 27.41 1.25 -19.71
C GLN A 236 26.63 2.56 -19.64
N GLU A 237 25.62 2.61 -18.76
CA GLU A 237 24.77 3.80 -18.56
C GLU A 237 25.29 4.71 -17.44
N GLY A 238 26.34 4.31 -16.73
CA GLY A 238 26.86 5.04 -15.57
C GLY A 238 25.85 5.14 -14.41
N PHE A 239 24.98 4.14 -14.28
CA PHE A 239 23.88 4.12 -13.33
C PHE A 239 24.07 3.08 -12.24
N THR A 240 23.70 3.43 -11.00
CA THR A 240 23.53 2.49 -9.90
C THR A 240 22.41 2.99 -8.97
N GLY A 241 21.54 2.11 -8.53
CA GLY A 241 20.50 2.44 -7.55
C GLY A 241 21.06 2.68 -6.14
N ALA A 242 20.25 3.30 -5.28
CA ALA A 242 20.66 3.68 -3.92
C ALA A 242 21.13 2.49 -3.07
N ALA A 243 20.50 1.31 -3.22
CA ALA A 243 20.78 0.09 -2.49
C ALA A 243 20.95 -1.10 -3.44
N SER A 244 21.98 -1.03 -4.29
CA SER A 244 22.21 -1.94 -5.40
C SER A 244 22.44 -3.42 -5.03
N GLU A 245 22.68 -3.74 -3.76
CA GLU A 245 22.83 -5.11 -3.23
C GLU A 245 21.66 -5.56 -2.38
N SER A 246 20.56 -4.78 -2.30
CA SER A 246 19.35 -5.14 -1.55
C SER A 246 18.55 -6.25 -2.24
N GLU A 247 17.78 -6.99 -1.44
CA GLU A 247 16.71 -7.85 -1.94
C GLU A 247 15.47 -7.00 -2.25
N ILE A 248 14.67 -7.43 -3.22
CA ILE A 248 13.52 -6.68 -3.73
C ILE A 248 12.25 -7.51 -3.49
N ALA A 249 11.20 -6.88 -3.00
CA ALA A 249 9.86 -7.46 -2.95
C ALA A 249 8.86 -6.48 -3.58
N VAL A 250 7.92 -6.96 -4.38
CA VAL A 250 7.02 -6.10 -5.13
C VAL A 250 5.57 -6.50 -4.90
N VAL A 251 4.72 -5.50 -4.74
CA VAL A 251 3.27 -5.63 -4.84
C VAL A 251 2.82 -4.83 -6.05
N LYS A 252 2.34 -5.52 -7.09
CA LYS A 252 1.63 -4.89 -8.20
C LYS A 252 0.20 -4.65 -7.76
N LEU A 253 -0.15 -3.38 -7.58
CA LEU A 253 -1.45 -2.97 -7.10
C LEU A 253 -2.53 -3.10 -8.17
N LYS A 254 -3.72 -3.53 -7.79
CA LYS A 254 -4.91 -3.44 -8.64
C LYS A 254 -5.51 -2.03 -8.58
N GLU A 255 -6.09 -1.57 -9.66
CA GLU A 255 -6.76 -0.27 -9.71
C GLU A 255 -7.94 -0.17 -8.75
N ALA A 256 -8.23 1.06 -8.33
CA ALA A 256 -9.36 1.37 -7.46
C ALA A 256 -10.69 1.03 -8.14
N LYS A 257 -11.63 0.50 -7.36
CA LYS A 257 -12.98 0.14 -7.81
C LYS A 257 -13.77 1.37 -8.30
N ASP A 258 -14.65 1.16 -9.26
CA ASP A 258 -15.41 2.23 -9.93
C ASP A 258 -16.25 3.08 -8.98
N TYR A 259 -16.81 2.50 -7.92
CA TYR A 259 -17.61 3.26 -6.95
C TYR A 259 -16.78 4.33 -6.22
N LEU A 260 -15.49 4.04 -5.90
CA LEU A 260 -14.59 5.02 -5.30
C LEU A 260 -14.16 6.08 -6.31
N ARG A 261 -13.82 5.65 -7.52
CA ARG A 261 -13.49 6.58 -8.62
C ARG A 261 -14.64 7.58 -8.85
N LYS A 262 -15.88 7.07 -8.88
CA LYS A 262 -17.09 7.90 -9.01
C LYS A 262 -17.27 8.84 -7.81
N PHE A 263 -17.12 8.32 -6.59
CA PHE A 263 -17.26 9.11 -5.36
C PHE A 263 -16.29 10.30 -5.29
N TYR A 264 -15.03 10.08 -5.69
CA TYR A 264 -14.00 11.14 -5.70
C TYR A 264 -13.94 11.92 -7.01
N GLY A 265 -14.81 11.67 -7.97
CA GLY A 265 -14.82 12.36 -9.27
C GLY A 265 -13.60 12.10 -10.14
N ILE A 266 -12.95 10.94 -9.97
CA ILE A 266 -11.72 10.59 -10.69
C ILE A 266 -12.06 10.23 -12.14
N ARG A 267 -11.32 10.82 -13.09
CA ARG A 267 -11.50 10.53 -14.53
C ARG A 267 -11.23 9.06 -14.83
N GLN A 268 -12.02 8.44 -15.72
CA GLN A 268 -11.90 7.01 -16.04
C GLN A 268 -10.50 6.55 -16.47
N LYS A 269 -9.76 7.43 -17.17
CA LYS A 269 -8.40 7.11 -17.65
C LYS A 269 -7.28 7.41 -16.65
N ALA A 270 -7.59 7.99 -15.50
CA ALA A 270 -6.58 8.30 -14.50
C ALA A 270 -6.24 7.03 -13.70
N VAL A 271 -4.96 6.69 -13.61
CA VAL A 271 -4.49 5.58 -12.78
C VAL A 271 -4.61 5.98 -11.31
N CYS A 272 -5.29 5.18 -10.52
CA CYS A 272 -5.36 5.35 -9.07
C CYS A 272 -5.60 4.03 -8.36
N TYR A 273 -5.14 3.97 -7.12
CA TYR A 273 -5.20 2.78 -6.27
C TYR A 273 -5.96 3.10 -5.00
N GLN A 274 -6.68 2.13 -4.45
CA GLN A 274 -7.46 2.31 -3.24
C GLN A 274 -6.67 1.94 -1.98
N GLU A 275 -6.93 2.65 -0.90
CA GLU A 275 -6.22 2.53 0.38
C GLU A 275 -6.22 1.10 0.93
N THR A 276 -7.31 0.35 0.78
CA THR A 276 -7.42 -1.04 1.26
C THR A 276 -6.40 -1.97 0.64
N ASP A 277 -6.16 -1.86 -0.67
CA ASP A 277 -5.19 -2.69 -1.39
C ASP A 277 -3.75 -2.28 -1.06
N ILE A 278 -3.51 -0.99 -0.85
CA ILE A 278 -2.22 -0.47 -0.37
C ILE A 278 -1.91 -1.06 1.02
N VAL A 279 -2.88 -1.03 1.95
CA VAL A 279 -2.68 -1.57 3.30
C VAL A 279 -2.48 -3.08 3.29
N GLN A 280 -3.21 -3.82 2.45
CA GLN A 280 -2.94 -5.26 2.27
C GLN A 280 -1.55 -5.52 1.70
N GLY A 281 -1.10 -4.69 0.75
CA GLY A 281 0.26 -4.76 0.22
C GLY A 281 1.33 -4.52 1.29
N LEU A 282 1.16 -3.51 2.14
CA LEU A 282 2.06 -3.25 3.28
C LEU A 282 2.10 -4.45 4.24
N ARG A 283 0.93 -5.05 4.53
CA ARG A 283 0.83 -6.25 5.37
C ARG A 283 1.56 -7.42 4.74
N TYR A 284 1.41 -7.66 3.44
CA TYR A 284 2.12 -8.70 2.72
C TYR A 284 3.64 -8.54 2.81
N LEU A 285 4.17 -7.36 2.50
CA LEU A 285 5.61 -7.07 2.58
C LEU A 285 6.15 -7.31 3.99
N HIS A 286 5.39 -6.91 5.02
CA HIS A 286 5.77 -7.15 6.40
C HIS A 286 5.84 -8.65 6.73
N LEU A 287 4.83 -9.43 6.36
CA LEU A 287 4.79 -10.89 6.61
C LEU A 287 5.89 -11.61 5.84
N LEU A 288 6.15 -11.22 4.58
CA LEU A 288 7.25 -11.75 3.77
C LEU A 288 8.60 -11.50 4.44
N ALA A 289 8.85 -10.28 4.91
CA ALA A 289 10.09 -9.92 5.60
C ALA A 289 10.27 -10.67 6.91
N LEU A 290 9.20 -10.92 7.68
CA LEU A 290 9.23 -11.79 8.86
C LEU A 290 9.58 -13.23 8.48
N LYS A 291 8.93 -13.80 7.46
CA LYS A 291 9.19 -15.15 6.95
C LYS A 291 10.64 -15.31 6.47
N LYS A 292 11.21 -14.27 5.89
CA LYS A 292 12.61 -14.22 5.40
C LYS A 292 13.62 -13.76 6.45
N GLN A 293 13.18 -13.34 7.63
CA GLN A 293 14.02 -12.79 8.71
C GLN A 293 14.90 -11.62 8.24
N LYS A 294 14.31 -10.68 7.51
CA LYS A 294 15.01 -9.54 6.93
C LYS A 294 14.49 -8.21 7.50
N PRO A 295 15.39 -7.25 7.75
CA PRO A 295 14.99 -5.85 7.85
C PRO A 295 14.28 -5.42 6.56
N LEU A 296 13.26 -4.55 6.68
CA LEU A 296 12.43 -4.14 5.56
C LEU A 296 12.33 -2.62 5.47
N VAL A 297 12.60 -2.10 4.29
CA VAL A 297 12.27 -0.73 3.90
C VAL A 297 11.05 -0.80 2.99
N MET A 298 9.95 -0.15 3.38
CA MET A 298 8.72 -0.05 2.58
C MET A 298 8.75 1.27 1.81
N CYS A 299 8.75 1.20 0.49
CA CYS A 299 8.70 2.35 -0.39
C CYS A 299 7.26 2.57 -0.87
N VAL A 300 6.67 3.73 -0.52
CA VAL A 300 5.32 4.12 -0.88
C VAL A 300 5.38 5.42 -1.68
N ALA A 301 5.51 5.28 -3.00
CA ALA A 301 5.53 6.42 -3.92
C ALA A 301 4.14 6.71 -4.48
N LEU A 302 3.16 6.73 -3.59
CA LEU A 302 1.75 6.97 -3.87
C LEU A 302 1.27 8.16 -3.05
N GLY A 303 0.46 9.03 -3.65
CA GLY A 303 -0.02 10.23 -2.98
C GLY A 303 -1.47 10.57 -3.28
N THR A 304 -2.04 11.41 -2.42
CA THR A 304 -3.37 11.99 -2.58
C THR A 304 -3.36 13.42 -2.05
N ASN A 305 -4.14 14.30 -2.68
CA ASN A 305 -4.40 15.66 -2.19
C ASN A 305 -5.57 15.70 -1.18
N LEU A 306 -6.21 14.56 -0.92
CA LEU A 306 -7.36 14.47 -0.04
C LEU A 306 -6.96 14.32 1.42
N GLY A 307 -7.80 14.85 2.31
CA GLY A 307 -7.67 14.67 3.75
C GLY A 307 -6.87 15.75 4.47
N GLY A 308 -6.82 15.63 5.79
CA GLY A 308 -6.07 16.55 6.65
C GLY A 308 -4.59 16.16 6.72
N HIS A 309 -3.70 17.16 6.68
CA HIS A 309 -2.24 16.95 6.78
C HIS A 309 -1.75 16.77 8.23
N ASN A 310 -2.55 16.11 9.06
CA ASN A 310 -2.30 15.94 10.50
C ASN A 310 -1.88 14.50 10.88
N GLY A 311 -1.66 13.62 9.90
CA GLY A 311 -1.28 12.23 10.13
C GLY A 311 -2.38 11.35 10.75
N MET A 312 -3.64 11.79 10.72
CA MET A 312 -4.75 11.10 11.39
C MET A 312 -5.55 10.17 10.46
N SER A 313 -5.24 10.10 9.17
CA SER A 313 -5.86 9.12 8.26
C SER A 313 -5.53 7.68 8.66
N SER A 314 -6.35 6.73 8.23
CA SER A 314 -6.14 5.30 8.52
C SER A 314 -4.77 4.84 8.02
N LEU A 315 -4.43 5.18 6.76
CA LEU A 315 -3.14 4.83 6.18
C LEU A 315 -1.97 5.46 6.95
N SER A 316 -2.06 6.75 7.31
CA SER A 316 -1.01 7.43 8.08
C SER A 316 -0.74 6.74 9.42
N ARG A 317 -1.79 6.33 10.13
CA ARG A 317 -1.66 5.60 11.41
C ARG A 317 -1.06 4.21 11.23
N ILE A 318 -1.44 3.50 10.17
CA ILE A 318 -0.91 2.17 9.84
C ILE A 318 0.57 2.28 9.48
N LEU A 319 0.96 3.21 8.60
CA LEU A 319 2.36 3.48 8.24
C LEU A 319 3.19 3.87 9.47
N GLY A 320 2.65 4.74 10.34
CA GLY A 320 3.27 5.10 11.61
C GLY A 320 3.41 3.91 12.57
N SER A 321 2.50 2.93 12.51
CA SER A 321 2.62 1.70 13.31
C SER A 321 3.74 0.80 12.78
N TYR A 322 3.88 0.65 11.47
CA TYR A 322 5.00 -0.09 10.87
C TYR A 322 6.36 0.57 11.20
N SER A 323 6.46 1.90 11.09
CA SER A 323 7.71 2.63 11.35
C SER A 323 8.22 2.53 12.80
N ARG A 324 7.37 2.12 13.76
CA ARG A 324 7.75 1.87 15.15
C ARG A 324 8.26 0.46 15.41
N LEU A 325 8.09 -0.44 14.47
CA LEU A 325 8.61 -1.81 14.62
C LEU A 325 10.12 -1.82 14.40
N VAL A 326 10.81 -2.67 15.17
CA VAL A 326 12.24 -2.91 14.96
C VAL A 326 12.46 -3.48 13.55
N ASP A 327 13.54 -3.06 12.93
CA ASP A 327 13.94 -3.46 11.58
C ASP A 327 12.90 -3.11 10.48
N ARG A 328 12.09 -2.06 10.71
CA ARG A 328 11.16 -1.54 9.72
C ARG A 328 11.39 -0.05 9.49
N CYS A 329 11.47 0.32 8.21
CA CYS A 329 11.54 1.71 7.76
C CYS A 329 10.44 1.94 6.73
N VAL A 330 9.78 3.09 6.81
CA VAL A 330 8.76 3.49 5.84
C VAL A 330 9.23 4.77 5.16
N VAL A 331 9.31 4.75 3.84
CA VAL A 331 9.68 5.89 3.00
C VAL A 331 8.45 6.27 2.17
N ILE A 332 8.06 7.54 2.22
CA ILE A 332 6.87 8.06 1.55
C ILE A 332 7.30 9.19 0.62
N GLY A 333 6.76 9.20 -0.60
CA GLY A 333 6.95 10.30 -1.54
C GLY A 333 6.29 11.59 -1.07
N GLY A 334 6.94 12.74 -1.30
CA GLY A 334 6.46 14.07 -0.89
C GLY A 334 5.43 14.71 -1.82
N GLY A 335 5.11 14.08 -2.96
CA GLY A 335 4.20 14.58 -3.99
C GLY A 335 4.90 15.46 -5.05
N ASN A 336 4.30 15.50 -6.25
CA ASN A 336 4.85 16.20 -7.43
C ASN A 336 4.25 17.60 -7.65
N GLU A 337 3.22 17.94 -6.87
CA GLU A 337 2.30 19.04 -7.18
C GLU A 337 2.57 20.30 -6.34
N ALA A 338 3.84 20.53 -5.95
CA ALA A 338 4.22 21.64 -5.06
C ALA A 338 3.76 23.04 -5.55
N ASN A 339 3.62 23.24 -6.87
CA ASN A 339 3.24 24.51 -7.48
C ASN A 339 1.77 24.57 -7.92
N GLU A 340 1.01 23.48 -7.79
CA GLU A 340 -0.37 23.36 -8.32
C GLU A 340 -1.44 23.96 -7.39
N ARG A 341 -1.02 24.46 -6.22
CA ARG A 341 -1.90 25.13 -5.22
C ARG A 341 -3.03 24.22 -4.71
N HIS A 342 -2.78 22.92 -4.56
CA HIS A 342 -3.75 21.95 -4.05
C HIS A 342 -3.87 21.93 -2.51
N HIS A 343 -3.13 22.80 -1.80
CA HIS A 343 -3.17 22.90 -0.35
C HIS A 343 -3.92 24.16 0.09
N PHE A 344 -4.88 23.99 1.01
CA PHE A 344 -5.55 25.06 1.71
C PHE A 344 -5.44 24.90 3.22
N GLN A 345 -5.13 25.98 3.92
CA GLN A 345 -5.15 26.05 5.37
C GLN A 345 -5.97 27.27 5.82
N GLY A 346 -6.95 27.05 6.69
CA GLY A 346 -7.80 28.09 7.22
C GLY A 346 -8.27 27.81 8.63
N LYS A 347 -8.85 28.81 9.29
CA LYS A 347 -9.55 28.67 10.57
C LYS A 347 -11.04 28.85 10.32
N LEU A 348 -11.83 27.95 10.82
CA LEU A 348 -13.30 28.12 10.90
C LEU A 348 -13.59 28.93 12.16
N ASN A 349 -14.17 30.13 11.99
CA ASN A 349 -14.47 31.03 13.11
C ASN A 349 -15.92 30.90 13.59
N GLN A 350 -16.81 30.38 12.74
CA GLN A 350 -18.24 30.19 13.05
C GLN A 350 -18.76 28.88 12.42
N VAL A 351 -19.87 28.37 12.95
CA VAL A 351 -20.55 27.21 12.36
C VAL A 351 -21.18 27.64 11.04
N GLY A 352 -20.71 27.05 9.94
CA GLY A 352 -21.24 27.32 8.60
C GLY A 352 -20.29 28.10 7.65
N GLU A 353 -19.05 28.36 8.09
CA GLU A 353 -17.98 28.83 7.19
C GLU A 353 -17.29 27.71 6.43
#